data_2f30f5108e6e1fc3b938665571c3c2c5
#
_entry.id   2f30f5108e6e1fc3b938665571c3c2c5
#
_cell.length_a   1.000
_cell.length_b   1.000
_cell.length_c   1.000
_cell.angle_alpha   90.00
_cell.angle_beta   90.00
_cell.angle_gamma   90.00
#
_symmetry.space_group_name_H-M   'P 1'
#
loop_
_entity.id
_entity.type
_entity.pdbx_description
1 polymer ?
#
loop_
_entity_poly.entity_id
_entity_poly.type
_entity_poly.pdbx_seq_one_letter_code
_entity_poly.pdbx_strand_id
1 'polypeptide(L)'
;AQTAPLANLYINQSYDPRANPYRDLERALDRAQAENKRVLIVVGGDWCGWCEILDNYLTRNADVRAAFEETFVMLKVNWSPANENAAFLSGFPRSRGYPDFFILDSSGTFLRQQDTGLLEHENDYDRARMIAFAHSWRR
;
A
#
# COMPACT_ATOMS: atom_id res chain seq x y z
N ALA A 1 17.23 10.48 0.25
CA ALA A 1 17.81 9.76 -0.87
C ALA A 1 17.26 8.34 -0.96
N GLN A 2 17.13 7.66 0.17
CA GLN A 2 16.65 6.27 0.18
C GLN A 2 15.17 6.15 -0.16
N THR A 3 14.39 7.22 0.08
CA THR A 3 12.97 7.21 -0.23
C THR A 3 12.65 7.58 -1.68
N ALA A 4 13.63 8.10 -2.43
CA ALA A 4 13.41 8.56 -3.78
C ALA A 4 12.74 7.51 -4.70
N PRO A 5 13.12 6.21 -4.67
CA PRO A 5 12.45 5.22 -5.51
C PRO A 5 10.98 5.03 -5.16
N LEU A 6 10.60 5.23 -3.91
CA LEU A 6 9.23 5.06 -3.45
C LEU A 6 8.39 6.33 -3.60
N ALA A 7 9.02 7.47 -3.88
CA ALA A 7 8.32 8.75 -3.99
C ALA A 7 7.30 8.79 -5.12
N ASN A 8 7.53 8.03 -6.19
CA ASN A 8 6.61 7.94 -7.31
C ASN A 8 5.49 6.91 -7.08
N LEU A 9 5.65 6.06 -6.09
CA LEU A 9 4.72 4.98 -5.79
C LEU A 9 3.73 5.39 -4.72
N TYR A 10 4.22 5.97 -3.63
CA TYR A 10 3.40 6.37 -2.49
C TYR A 10 3.13 7.87 -2.50
N ILE A 11 1.92 8.25 -2.06
CA ILE A 11 1.62 9.67 -1.83
C ILE A 11 2.19 10.16 -0.50
N ASN A 12 2.53 9.23 0.40
CA ASN A 12 3.19 9.53 1.67
C ASN A 12 4.31 8.50 1.92
N GLN A 13 5.34 8.89 2.68
CA GLN A 13 6.54 8.07 2.81
C GLN A 13 6.66 7.35 4.16
N SER A 14 5.78 7.63 5.10
CA SER A 14 5.88 7.05 6.43
C SER A 14 4.51 6.74 7.02
N TYR A 15 4.51 5.85 8.02
CA TYR A 15 3.33 5.58 8.84
C TYR A 15 3.31 6.59 9.97
N ASP A 16 2.65 7.71 9.74
CA ASP A 16 2.58 8.81 10.71
C ASP A 16 1.28 8.70 11.53
N PRO A 17 1.36 8.46 12.85
CA PRO A 17 0.16 8.36 13.68
C PRO A 17 -0.66 9.65 13.74
N ARG A 18 -0.07 10.78 13.36
CA ARG A 18 -0.75 12.08 13.36
C ARG A 18 -1.34 12.48 12.02
N ALA A 19 -1.08 11.69 10.98
CA ALA A 19 -1.62 11.98 9.65
C ALA A 19 -3.12 11.74 9.62
N ASN A 20 -3.80 12.49 8.75
CA ASN A 20 -5.24 12.31 8.51
C ASN A 20 -5.43 11.37 7.32
N PRO A 21 -5.85 10.11 7.56
CA PRO A 21 -5.97 9.14 6.47
C PRO A 21 -7.05 9.49 5.44
N TYR A 22 -8.08 10.23 5.85
CA TYR A 22 -9.11 10.68 4.91
C TYR A 22 -8.55 11.68 3.90
N ARG A 23 -7.74 12.61 4.38
CA ARG A 23 -7.08 13.59 3.50
C ARG A 23 -6.08 12.91 2.57
N ASP A 24 -5.30 11.99 3.11
CA ASP A 24 -4.30 11.27 2.33
C ASP A 24 -4.98 10.40 1.27
N LEU A 25 -6.10 9.77 1.60
CA LEU A 25 -6.86 9.00 0.63
C LEU A 25 -7.40 9.90 -0.49
N GLU A 26 -7.92 11.07 -0.14
CA GLU A 26 -8.40 12.03 -1.15
C GLU A 26 -7.30 12.40 -2.13
N ARG A 27 -6.09 12.67 -1.64
CA ARG A 27 -4.94 12.96 -2.48
C ARG A 27 -4.58 11.77 -3.38
N ALA A 28 -4.64 10.56 -2.83
CA ALA A 28 -4.35 9.35 -3.59
C ALA A 28 -5.39 9.14 -4.70
N LEU A 29 -6.65 9.35 -4.40
CA LEU A 29 -7.73 9.22 -5.38
C LEU A 29 -7.61 10.24 -6.51
N ASP A 30 -7.28 11.49 -6.19
CA ASP A 30 -7.07 12.53 -7.19
C ASP A 30 -5.96 12.13 -8.15
N ARG A 31 -4.86 11.65 -7.62
CA ARG A 31 -3.74 11.21 -8.44
C ARG A 31 -4.08 9.96 -9.26
N ALA A 32 -4.81 9.02 -8.67
CA ALA A 32 -5.22 7.81 -9.36
C ALA A 32 -6.14 8.14 -10.55
N GLN A 33 -7.04 9.10 -10.39
CA GLN A 33 -7.90 9.56 -11.49
C GLN A 33 -7.08 10.19 -12.61
N ALA A 34 -6.12 11.05 -12.25
CA ALA A 34 -5.28 11.73 -13.23
C ALA A 34 -4.39 10.75 -13.99
N GLU A 35 -3.96 9.68 -13.37
CA GLU A 35 -3.02 8.70 -13.95
C GLU A 35 -3.69 7.41 -14.41
N ASN A 36 -4.99 7.30 -14.26
CA ASN A 36 -5.77 6.11 -14.63
C ASN A 36 -5.28 4.84 -13.92
N LYS A 37 -5.17 4.94 -12.59
CA LYS A 37 -4.69 3.85 -11.74
C LYS A 37 -5.70 3.52 -10.65
N ARG A 38 -5.48 2.41 -9.97
CA ARG A 38 -6.20 2.06 -8.75
C ARG A 38 -5.43 2.56 -7.54
N VAL A 39 -6.09 2.58 -6.40
CA VAL A 39 -5.45 2.95 -5.13
C VAL A 39 -5.19 1.70 -4.32
N LEU A 40 -3.99 1.60 -3.75
CA LEU A 40 -3.62 0.52 -2.84
C LEU A 40 -3.31 1.12 -1.47
N ILE A 41 -4.18 0.86 -0.52
CA ILE A 41 -3.94 1.24 0.88
C ILE A 41 -3.08 0.16 1.52
N VAL A 42 -1.97 0.58 2.12
CA VAL A 42 -1.07 -0.31 2.84
C VAL A 42 -1.18 0.04 4.32
N VAL A 43 -1.81 -0.83 5.09
CA VAL A 43 -2.00 -0.62 6.52
C VAL A 43 -0.83 -1.23 7.28
N GLY A 44 -0.23 -0.48 8.17
CA GLY A 44 0.89 -0.95 8.97
C GLY A 44 1.35 0.11 9.95
N GLY A 45 2.61 0.04 10.33
CA GLY A 45 3.19 0.99 11.25
C GLY A 45 4.70 0.85 11.32
N ASP A 46 5.35 1.78 12.01
CA ASP A 46 6.80 1.75 12.17
C ASP A 46 7.27 0.53 12.99
N TRP A 47 6.38 -0.03 13.79
CA TRP A 47 6.64 -1.23 14.59
C TRP A 47 6.66 -2.51 13.74
N CYS A 48 6.20 -2.45 12.50
CA CYS A 48 5.89 -3.61 11.67
C CYS A 48 7.12 -4.02 10.85
N GLY A 49 7.73 -5.15 11.22
CA GLY A 49 8.92 -5.66 10.51
C GLY A 49 8.64 -5.99 9.06
N TRP A 50 7.50 -6.63 8.77
CA TRP A 50 7.13 -6.98 7.40
C TRP A 50 6.80 -5.75 6.54
N CYS A 51 6.36 -4.64 7.16
CA CYS A 51 6.15 -3.38 6.45
C CYS A 51 7.49 -2.80 6.00
N GLU A 52 8.51 -2.89 6.86
CA GLU A 52 9.86 -2.46 6.51
C GLU A 52 10.45 -3.35 5.41
N ILE A 53 10.23 -4.66 5.51
CA ILE A 53 10.66 -5.61 4.47
C ILE A 53 10.02 -5.25 3.13
N LEU A 54 8.74 -4.89 3.12
CA LEU A 54 8.04 -4.49 1.90
C LEU A 54 8.69 -3.27 1.25
N ASP A 55 8.96 -2.23 2.03
CA ASP A 55 9.59 -1.02 1.51
C ASP A 55 10.98 -1.30 0.96
N ASN A 56 11.76 -2.11 1.68
CA ASN A 56 13.09 -2.50 1.24
C ASN A 56 13.02 -3.32 -0.05
N TYR A 57 12.06 -4.22 -0.13
CA TYR A 57 11.87 -5.06 -1.31
C TYR A 57 11.55 -4.22 -2.55
N LEU A 58 10.60 -3.30 -2.42
CA LEU A 58 10.21 -2.42 -3.53
C LEU A 58 11.34 -1.47 -3.91
N THR A 59 12.17 -1.07 -2.96
CA THR A 59 13.33 -0.22 -3.23
C THR A 59 14.40 -0.97 -4.03
N ARG A 60 14.66 -2.24 -3.67
CA ARG A 60 15.71 -3.05 -4.30
C ARG A 60 15.31 -3.66 -5.64
N ASN A 61 14.02 -3.85 -5.87
CA ASN A 61 13.54 -4.58 -7.05
C ASN A 61 12.79 -3.64 -7.98
N ALA A 62 13.55 -3.00 -8.87
CA ALA A 62 13.02 -1.97 -9.76
C ALA A 62 11.90 -2.47 -10.68
N ASP A 63 11.98 -3.73 -11.13
CA ASP A 63 10.96 -4.30 -12.00
C ASP A 63 9.64 -4.56 -11.26
N VAL A 64 9.70 -5.02 -10.02
CA VAL A 64 8.50 -5.19 -9.18
C VAL A 64 7.90 -3.81 -8.89
N ARG A 65 8.75 -2.86 -8.50
CA ARG A 65 8.31 -1.49 -8.24
C ARG A 65 7.61 -0.89 -9.46
N ALA A 66 8.18 -1.09 -10.65
CA ALA A 66 7.59 -0.58 -11.89
C ALA A 66 6.20 -1.18 -12.14
N ALA A 67 6.02 -2.47 -11.88
CA ALA A 67 4.72 -3.11 -12.02
C ALA A 67 3.68 -2.49 -11.07
N PHE A 68 4.08 -2.19 -9.83
CA PHE A 68 3.19 -1.53 -8.88
C PHE A 68 2.91 -0.08 -9.28
N GLU A 69 3.92 0.63 -9.78
CA GLU A 69 3.75 2.02 -10.24
C GLU A 69 2.78 2.13 -11.41
N GLU A 70 2.82 1.18 -12.33
CA GLU A 70 1.89 1.14 -13.46
C GLU A 70 0.44 0.97 -13.02
N THR A 71 0.23 0.29 -11.92
CA THR A 71 -1.09 -0.21 -11.49
C THR A 71 -1.72 0.65 -10.42
N PHE A 72 -0.92 1.11 -9.46
CA PHE A 72 -1.41 1.70 -8.23
C PHE A 72 -0.82 3.07 -7.92
N VAL A 73 -1.62 3.87 -7.25
CA VAL A 73 -1.14 4.94 -6.36
C VAL A 73 -1.25 4.39 -4.95
N MET A 74 -0.16 4.35 -4.21
CA MET A 74 -0.12 3.70 -2.90
C MET A 74 -0.17 4.72 -1.76
N LEU A 75 -0.73 4.28 -0.65
CA LEU A 75 -1.01 5.12 0.50
C LEU A 75 -0.73 4.33 1.77
N LYS A 76 0.14 4.85 2.64
CA LYS A 76 0.40 4.26 3.95
C LYS A 76 -0.61 4.77 4.96
N VAL A 77 -1.29 3.87 5.65
CA VAL A 77 -2.22 4.20 6.74
C VAL A 77 -1.71 3.55 8.02
N ASN A 78 -1.49 4.39 9.03
CA ASN A 78 -0.95 3.93 10.29
C ASN A 78 -1.99 3.16 11.11
N TRP A 79 -1.57 2.02 11.64
CA TRP A 79 -2.23 1.35 12.75
C TRP A 79 -1.17 1.09 13.81
N SER A 80 -1.36 1.66 14.98
CA SER A 80 -0.42 1.48 16.10
C SER A 80 -1.13 1.80 17.40
N PRO A 81 -0.53 1.44 18.55
CA PRO A 81 -1.12 1.84 19.86
C PRO A 81 -1.29 3.35 20.01
N ALA A 82 -0.45 4.15 19.34
CA ALA A 82 -0.58 5.61 19.37
C ALA A 82 -1.79 6.11 18.58
N ASN A 83 -2.16 5.41 17.50
CA ASN A 83 -3.35 5.73 16.71
C ASN A 83 -3.77 4.51 15.90
N GLU A 84 -4.89 3.91 16.27
CA GLU A 84 -5.43 2.74 15.58
C GLU A 84 -6.23 3.10 14.33
N ASN A 85 -6.47 4.39 14.09
CA ASN A 85 -7.29 4.88 12.97
C ASN A 85 -8.63 4.12 12.88
N ALA A 86 -9.25 3.85 14.02
CA ALA A 86 -10.41 2.97 14.10
C ALA A 86 -11.57 3.45 13.23
N ALA A 87 -11.83 4.76 13.23
CA ALA A 87 -12.93 5.32 12.43
C ALA A 87 -12.71 5.09 10.94
N PHE A 88 -11.50 5.36 10.46
CA PHE A 88 -11.16 5.17 9.06
C PHE A 88 -11.19 3.69 8.68
N LEU A 89 -10.53 2.86 9.47
CA LEU A 89 -10.38 1.43 9.17
C LEU A 89 -11.68 0.63 9.35
N SER A 90 -12.64 1.16 10.10
CA SER A 90 -13.95 0.50 10.26
C SER A 90 -14.73 0.42 8.94
N GLY A 91 -14.37 1.22 7.95
CA GLY A 91 -14.97 1.15 6.62
C GLY A 91 -14.44 0.00 5.76
N PHE A 92 -13.48 -0.77 6.27
CA PHE A 92 -12.81 -1.85 5.54
C PHE A 92 -12.90 -3.16 6.32
N PRO A 93 -12.64 -4.30 5.66
CA PRO A 93 -12.56 -5.57 6.38
C PRO A 93 -11.47 -5.53 7.44
N ARG A 94 -11.67 -6.29 8.50
CA ARG A 94 -10.70 -6.37 9.59
C ARG A 94 -9.37 -6.95 9.09
N SER A 95 -8.27 -6.32 9.48
CA SER A 95 -6.93 -6.83 9.16
C SER A 95 -6.58 -8.03 10.02
N ARG A 96 -6.01 -9.06 9.39
CA ARG A 96 -5.56 -10.28 10.07
C ARG A 96 -4.06 -10.30 10.27
N GLY A 97 -3.35 -9.37 9.67
CA GLY A 97 -1.91 -9.22 9.78
C GLY A 97 -1.48 -7.95 9.11
N TYR A 98 -0.21 -7.61 9.27
CA TYR A 98 0.33 -6.37 8.72
C TYR A 98 1.67 -6.65 8.01
N PRO A 99 1.92 -5.98 6.86
CA PRO A 99 1.03 -5.01 6.23
C PRO A 99 -0.21 -5.69 5.67
N ASP A 100 -1.29 -4.92 5.54
CA ASP A 100 -2.50 -5.40 4.87
C ASP A 100 -2.79 -4.50 3.67
N PHE A 101 -3.32 -5.06 2.59
CA PHE A 101 -3.60 -4.34 1.36
C PHE A 101 -5.10 -4.21 1.14
N PHE A 102 -5.56 -2.98 0.93
CA PHE A 102 -6.93 -2.72 0.46
C PHE A 102 -6.86 -2.07 -0.90
N ILE A 103 -7.53 -2.66 -1.89
CA ILE A 103 -7.54 -2.16 -3.25
C ILE A 103 -8.85 -1.41 -3.49
N LEU A 104 -8.72 -0.17 -3.98
CA LEU A 104 -9.86 0.68 -4.33
C LEU A 104 -9.77 1.05 -5.80
N ASP A 105 -10.92 1.31 -6.43
CA ASP A 105 -10.89 1.94 -7.73
C ASP A 105 -10.65 3.45 -7.55
N SER A 106 -10.52 4.18 -8.65
CA SER A 106 -10.21 5.61 -8.60
C SER A 106 -11.38 6.46 -8.10
N SER A 107 -12.57 5.88 -7.95
CA SER A 107 -13.70 6.57 -7.33
C SER A 107 -13.76 6.37 -5.81
N GLY A 108 -12.89 5.53 -5.28
CA GLY A 108 -12.85 5.23 -3.85
C GLY A 108 -13.65 3.99 -3.45
N THR A 109 -14.20 3.26 -4.41
CA THR A 109 -14.94 2.04 -4.12
C THR A 109 -13.97 0.92 -3.74
N PHE A 110 -14.24 0.27 -2.61
CA PHE A 110 -13.45 -0.87 -2.16
C PHE A 110 -13.66 -2.06 -3.08
N LEU A 111 -12.57 -2.66 -3.56
CA LEU A 111 -12.61 -3.81 -4.47
C LEU A 111 -12.18 -5.11 -3.80
N ARG A 112 -11.09 -5.11 -3.04
CA ARG A 112 -10.56 -6.33 -2.45
C ARG A 112 -9.57 -6.05 -1.33
N GLN A 113 -9.55 -6.95 -0.35
CA GLN A 113 -8.49 -7.08 0.63
C GLN A 113 -7.54 -8.19 0.16
N GLN A 114 -6.25 -7.89 0.07
CA GLN A 114 -5.25 -8.88 -0.33
C GLN A 114 -4.41 -9.26 0.88
N ASP A 115 -4.42 -10.55 1.21
CA ASP A 115 -3.52 -11.09 2.23
C ASP A 115 -2.09 -11.04 1.69
N THR A 116 -1.25 -10.22 2.30
CA THR A 116 0.14 -10.06 1.86
C THR A 116 0.99 -11.31 2.12
N GLY A 117 0.56 -12.17 3.04
CA GLY A 117 1.23 -13.45 3.25
C GLY A 117 1.25 -14.32 2.01
N LEU A 118 0.26 -14.18 1.13
CA LEU A 118 0.21 -14.91 -0.13
C LEU A 118 1.22 -14.41 -1.16
N LEU A 119 1.87 -13.27 -0.89
CA LEU A 119 2.87 -12.67 -1.77
C LEU A 119 4.30 -12.92 -1.25
N GLU A 120 4.41 -13.60 -0.12
CA GLU A 120 5.69 -13.85 0.54
C GLU A 120 6.29 -15.17 0.12
N HIS A 121 7.61 -15.26 0.24
CA HIS A 121 8.37 -16.50 0.14
C HIS A 121 9.47 -16.46 1.19
N GLU A 122 9.40 -17.39 2.16
CA GLU A 122 10.34 -17.44 3.28
C GLU A 122 10.35 -16.12 4.06
N ASN A 123 11.48 -15.44 4.12
CA ASN A 123 11.65 -14.21 4.91
C ASN A 123 11.55 -12.92 4.08
N ASP A 124 11.00 -13.01 2.87
CA ASP A 124 10.92 -11.87 1.97
C ASP A 124 9.66 -12.02 1.09
N TYR A 125 9.51 -11.11 0.14
CA TYR A 125 8.42 -11.21 -0.84
C TYR A 125 8.88 -12.00 -2.06
N ASP A 126 7.92 -12.58 -2.76
CA ASP A 126 8.18 -13.38 -3.96
C ASP A 126 8.00 -12.53 -5.21
N ARG A 127 9.05 -12.48 -6.04
CA ARG A 127 9.05 -11.62 -7.22
C ARG A 127 7.91 -11.93 -8.20
N ALA A 128 7.73 -13.21 -8.53
CA ALA A 128 6.70 -13.61 -9.49
C ALA A 128 5.30 -13.33 -8.95
N ARG A 129 5.08 -13.59 -7.67
CA ARG A 129 3.79 -13.35 -7.02
C ARG A 129 3.46 -11.87 -6.96
N MET A 130 4.46 -11.04 -6.63
CA MET A 130 4.28 -9.59 -6.56
C MET A 130 3.94 -9.01 -7.92
N ILE A 131 4.66 -9.41 -8.96
CA ILE A 131 4.39 -8.94 -10.32
C ILE A 131 3.03 -9.41 -10.80
N ALA A 132 2.69 -10.69 -10.58
CA ALA A 132 1.39 -11.23 -10.96
C ALA A 132 0.24 -10.49 -10.26
N PHE A 133 0.40 -10.20 -8.97
CA PHE A 133 -0.57 -9.43 -8.22
C PHE A 133 -0.80 -8.05 -8.85
N ALA A 134 0.29 -7.30 -9.07
CA ALA A 134 0.18 -5.97 -9.66
C ALA A 134 -0.46 -6.01 -11.04
N HIS A 135 -0.05 -6.96 -11.88
CA HIS A 135 -0.60 -7.07 -13.23
C HIS A 135 -2.07 -7.44 -13.23
N SER A 136 -2.52 -8.24 -12.27
CA SER A 136 -3.93 -8.66 -12.21
C SER A 136 -4.87 -7.48 -11.94
N TRP A 137 -4.36 -6.38 -11.41
CA TRP A 137 -5.15 -5.18 -11.08
C TRP A 137 -4.96 -4.02 -12.05
N ARG A 138 -4.21 -4.21 -13.13
CA ARG A 138 -4.05 -3.17 -14.16
C ARG A 138 -5.39 -2.81 -14.78
N ARG A 139 -5.49 -1.54 -15.16
CA ARG A 139 -6.68 -1.00 -15.83
C ARG A 139 -6.55 -1.03 -17.32
#